data_edcf562ed8abf8bd28502721eba8b87c
#
_entry.id   edcf562ed8abf8bd28502721eba8b87c
#
_cell.length_a   1.000
_cell.length_b   1.000
_cell.length_c   1.000
_cell.angle_alpha   90.00
_cell.angle_beta   90.00
_cell.angle_gamma   90.00
#
_symmetry.space_group_name_H-M   'P 1'
#
loop_
_entity.id
_entity.type
_entity.pdbx_description
1 polymer ?
#
loop_
_entity_poly.entity_id
_entity_poly.type
_entity_poly.pdbx_seq_one_letter_code
_entity_poly.pdbx_strand_id
1 'polypeptide(L)'
;NNVKAVRIFPSILDHWYSISDWNCKELFNMLETSKIPLIVGLDQITWDELHNLCLHHPELIVILSDVNYRINRNLYTLLEKFPNLYVETSGYKGFDGISDFCKFFGAHRLIFGTAMPVLSGAAAVSMINYARISDKEKQMIASENLEKLIGGIRYD
;
A
#
# COMPACT_ATOMS: atom_id res chain seq x y z
N ASN A 1 2.56 -3.75 -23.48
CA ASN A 1 1.71 -3.49 -22.29
C ASN A 1 2.47 -2.54 -21.36
N ASN A 2 1.79 -1.48 -20.88
CA ASN A 2 2.43 -0.44 -20.06
C ASN A 2 1.69 -0.29 -18.71
N VAL A 3 1.18 -1.40 -18.19
CA VAL A 3 0.49 -1.43 -16.88
C VAL A 3 1.50 -1.20 -15.78
N LYS A 4 1.29 -0.18 -14.95
CA LYS A 4 2.20 0.21 -13.87
C LYS A 4 1.72 -0.25 -12.48
N ALA A 5 0.43 -0.48 -12.32
CA ALA A 5 -0.17 -1.04 -11.12
C ALA A 5 -1.55 -1.61 -11.47
N VAL A 6 -2.05 -2.51 -10.65
CA VAL A 6 -3.42 -3.02 -10.72
C VAL A 6 -4.14 -2.66 -9.43
N ARG A 7 -5.34 -2.09 -9.52
CA ARG A 7 -6.21 -1.85 -8.37
C ARG A 7 -7.41 -2.76 -8.44
N ILE A 8 -7.79 -3.34 -7.30
CA ILE A 8 -8.93 -4.26 -7.18
C ILE A 8 -9.98 -3.71 -6.20
N PHE A 9 -11.25 -4.06 -6.47
CA PHE A 9 -12.42 -3.63 -5.70
C PHE A 9 -13.33 -4.84 -5.40
N PRO A 10 -12.89 -5.78 -4.55
CA PRO A 10 -13.62 -7.02 -4.30
C PRO A 10 -14.81 -6.90 -3.35
N SER A 11 -15.00 -5.75 -2.67
CA SER A 11 -16.05 -5.61 -1.67
C SER A 11 -17.46 -5.87 -2.21
N ILE A 12 -18.39 -6.23 -1.32
CA ILE A 12 -19.81 -6.43 -1.65
C ILE A 12 -20.48 -5.16 -2.22
N LEU A 13 -19.93 -4.00 -1.90
CA LEU A 13 -20.45 -2.70 -2.37
C LEU A 13 -19.95 -2.33 -3.78
N ASP A 14 -18.97 -3.07 -4.30
CA ASP A 14 -18.36 -2.83 -5.61
C ASP A 14 -18.59 -4.02 -6.56
N HIS A 15 -17.60 -4.89 -6.71
CA HIS A 15 -17.65 -5.99 -7.68
C HIS A 15 -17.98 -7.37 -7.09
N TRP A 16 -18.02 -7.46 -5.76
CA TRP A 16 -18.43 -8.64 -4.99
C TRP A 16 -17.81 -9.96 -5.47
N TYR A 17 -16.52 -10.11 -5.31
CA TYR A 17 -15.83 -11.36 -5.59
C TYR A 17 -14.80 -11.71 -4.50
N SER A 18 -14.53 -12.99 -4.32
CA SER A 18 -13.50 -13.45 -3.39
C SER A 18 -12.11 -13.25 -3.96
N ILE A 19 -11.18 -12.77 -3.14
CA ILE A 19 -9.75 -12.70 -3.47
C ILE A 19 -8.97 -13.94 -3.07
N SER A 20 -9.65 -15.00 -2.62
CA SER A 20 -8.99 -16.26 -2.28
C SER A 20 -8.36 -16.93 -3.51
N ASP A 21 -7.35 -17.76 -3.28
CA ASP A 21 -6.58 -18.45 -4.32
C ASP A 21 -7.42 -19.20 -5.33
N TRP A 22 -8.52 -19.83 -4.90
CA TRP A 22 -9.40 -20.55 -5.82
C TRP A 22 -9.99 -19.65 -6.93
N ASN A 23 -10.01 -18.33 -6.73
CA ASN A 23 -10.58 -17.37 -7.68
C ASN A 23 -9.52 -16.44 -8.30
N CYS A 24 -8.50 -16.04 -7.56
CA CYS A 24 -7.57 -14.99 -7.98
C CYS A 24 -6.10 -15.43 -8.10
N LYS A 25 -5.79 -16.71 -7.89
CA LYS A 25 -4.41 -17.22 -7.88
C LYS A 25 -3.62 -16.87 -9.14
N GLU A 26 -4.21 -17.05 -10.30
CA GLU A 26 -3.54 -16.76 -11.59
C GLU A 26 -3.20 -15.28 -11.73
N LEU A 27 -4.12 -14.39 -11.34
CA LEU A 27 -3.88 -12.96 -11.33
C LEU A 27 -2.72 -12.62 -10.39
N PHE A 28 -2.75 -13.12 -9.17
CA PHE A 28 -1.72 -12.80 -8.18
C PHE A 28 -0.35 -13.35 -8.56
N ASN A 29 -0.28 -14.58 -9.10
CA ASN A 29 0.95 -15.15 -9.63
C ASN A 29 1.52 -14.32 -10.78
N MET A 30 0.68 -13.85 -11.69
CA MET A 30 1.10 -12.99 -12.80
C MET A 30 1.66 -11.67 -12.27
N LEU A 31 0.97 -11.00 -11.34
CA LEU A 31 1.42 -9.74 -10.74
C LEU A 31 2.73 -9.92 -9.97
N GLU A 32 2.85 -11.00 -9.21
CA GLU A 32 4.05 -11.34 -8.44
C GLU A 32 5.26 -11.57 -9.36
N THR A 33 5.09 -12.37 -10.43
CA THR A 33 6.14 -12.67 -11.40
C THR A 33 6.58 -11.41 -12.16
N SER A 34 5.63 -10.61 -12.60
CA SER A 34 5.88 -9.36 -13.34
C SER A 34 6.31 -8.20 -12.43
N LYS A 35 6.30 -8.37 -11.11
CA LYS A 35 6.56 -7.31 -10.11
C LYS A 35 5.64 -6.09 -10.30
N ILE A 36 4.41 -6.32 -10.77
CA ILE A 36 3.39 -5.26 -10.90
C ILE A 36 2.71 -5.07 -9.54
N PRO A 37 2.76 -3.86 -8.94
CA PRO A 37 2.12 -3.61 -7.66
C PRO A 37 0.59 -3.81 -7.71
N LEU A 38 0.06 -4.49 -6.69
CA LEU A 38 -1.35 -4.60 -6.42
C LEU A 38 -1.76 -3.51 -5.42
N ILE A 39 -2.74 -2.69 -5.77
CA ILE A 39 -3.35 -1.70 -4.88
C ILE A 39 -4.70 -2.23 -4.40
N VAL A 40 -4.92 -2.23 -3.10
CA VAL A 40 -6.20 -2.63 -2.50
C VAL A 40 -6.54 -1.74 -1.31
N GLY A 41 -7.78 -1.28 -1.25
CA GLY A 41 -8.29 -0.50 -0.11
C GLY A 41 -8.57 -1.40 1.09
N LEU A 42 -8.29 -0.89 2.29
CA LEU A 42 -8.62 -1.63 3.51
C LEU A 42 -10.13 -1.75 3.76
N ASP A 43 -10.93 -0.92 3.11
CA ASP A 43 -12.40 -1.01 3.06
C ASP A 43 -12.88 -2.15 2.13
N GLN A 44 -12.00 -2.70 1.31
CA GLN A 44 -12.30 -3.70 0.28
C GLN A 44 -12.10 -5.14 0.74
N ILE A 45 -11.25 -5.36 1.75
CA ILE A 45 -10.83 -6.69 2.20
C ILE A 45 -10.79 -6.77 3.73
N THR A 46 -10.89 -7.98 4.24
CA THR A 46 -10.69 -8.27 5.67
C THR A 46 -9.20 -8.42 6.01
N TRP A 47 -8.87 -8.35 7.31
CA TRP A 47 -7.51 -8.59 7.79
C TRP A 47 -7.01 -10.00 7.49
N ASP A 48 -7.89 -11.00 7.57
CA ASP A 48 -7.54 -12.39 7.28
C ASP A 48 -7.28 -12.60 5.78
N GLU A 49 -8.04 -11.94 4.90
CA GLU A 49 -7.79 -11.96 3.47
C GLU A 49 -6.46 -11.29 3.12
N LEU A 50 -6.14 -10.12 3.72
CA LEU A 50 -4.85 -9.46 3.54
C LEU A 50 -3.70 -10.32 4.05
N HIS A 51 -3.85 -10.93 5.23
CA HIS A 51 -2.86 -11.85 5.78
C HIS A 51 -2.59 -13.03 4.85
N ASN A 52 -3.66 -13.69 4.37
CA ASN A 52 -3.54 -14.86 3.48
C ASN A 52 -2.95 -14.49 2.12
N LEU A 53 -3.34 -13.33 1.56
CA LEU A 53 -2.76 -12.80 0.33
C LEU A 53 -1.22 -12.66 0.45
N CYS A 54 -0.75 -11.97 1.50
CA CYS A 54 0.68 -11.76 1.72
C CYS A 54 1.42 -13.07 2.07
N LEU A 55 0.75 -14.02 2.72
CA LEU A 55 1.32 -15.32 3.08
C LEU A 55 1.53 -16.22 1.87
N HIS A 56 0.56 -16.29 0.96
CA HIS A 56 0.60 -17.16 -0.21
C HIS A 56 1.36 -16.55 -1.39
N HIS A 57 1.50 -15.22 -1.41
CA HIS A 57 2.21 -14.47 -2.45
C HIS A 57 3.27 -13.55 -1.82
N PRO A 58 4.36 -14.11 -1.26
CA PRO A 58 5.34 -13.35 -0.48
C PRO A 58 6.16 -12.34 -1.30
N GLU A 59 6.23 -12.51 -2.61
CA GLU A 59 6.93 -11.59 -3.52
C GLU A 59 5.99 -10.58 -4.20
N LEU A 60 4.66 -10.72 -4.03
CA LEU A 60 3.67 -9.79 -4.55
C LEU A 60 3.77 -8.46 -3.81
N ILE A 61 3.99 -7.38 -4.54
CA ILE A 61 4.02 -6.02 -3.97
C ILE A 61 2.58 -5.59 -3.70
N VAL A 62 2.20 -5.45 -2.43
CA VAL A 62 0.86 -5.03 -2.02
C VAL A 62 0.92 -3.61 -1.46
N ILE A 63 0.20 -2.67 -2.07
CA ILE A 63 0.03 -1.30 -1.60
C ILE A 63 -1.37 -1.17 -1.00
N LEU A 64 -1.43 -1.01 0.32
CA LEU A 64 -2.67 -0.87 1.06
C LEU A 64 -3.09 0.60 1.10
N SER A 65 -4.24 0.93 0.51
CA SER A 65 -4.86 2.27 0.57
C SER A 65 -5.98 2.32 1.62
N ASP A 66 -6.54 3.50 1.83
CA ASP A 66 -7.65 3.75 2.76
C ASP A 66 -7.33 3.37 4.23
N VAL A 67 -6.04 3.46 4.56
CA VAL A 67 -5.48 3.15 5.88
C VAL A 67 -5.61 4.36 6.81
N ASN A 68 -6.05 4.15 8.04
CA ASN A 68 -6.08 5.19 9.07
C ASN A 68 -5.35 4.73 10.35
N TYR A 69 -4.96 5.67 11.21
CA TYR A 69 -4.18 5.38 12.42
C TYR A 69 -4.90 4.48 13.46
N ARG A 70 -6.22 4.36 13.40
CA ARG A 70 -7.00 3.56 14.39
C ARG A 70 -6.77 2.06 14.24
N ILE A 71 -6.21 1.64 13.11
CA ILE A 71 -5.98 0.23 12.79
C ILE A 71 -4.54 -0.22 13.03
N ASN A 72 -3.70 0.64 13.60
CA ASN A 72 -2.27 0.36 13.78
C ASN A 72 -1.99 -0.98 14.48
N ARG A 73 -2.85 -1.40 15.40
CA ARG A 73 -2.67 -2.69 16.08
C ARG A 73 -2.56 -3.86 15.10
N ASN A 74 -3.46 -3.96 14.14
CA ASN A 74 -3.45 -5.03 13.14
C ASN A 74 -2.42 -4.75 12.05
N LEU A 75 -2.38 -3.50 11.57
CA LEU A 75 -1.47 -3.08 10.51
C LEU A 75 0.00 -3.33 10.87
N TYR A 76 0.43 -2.95 12.07
CA TYR A 76 1.83 -3.08 12.51
C TYR A 76 2.24 -4.56 12.59
N THR A 77 1.36 -5.42 13.11
CA THR A 77 1.60 -6.86 13.15
C THR A 77 1.82 -7.45 11.74
N LEU A 78 1.06 -6.99 10.74
CA LEU A 78 1.24 -7.44 9.36
C LEU A 78 2.49 -6.86 8.72
N LEU A 79 2.80 -5.59 8.97
CA LEU A 79 4.01 -4.95 8.48
C LEU A 79 5.30 -5.59 9.03
N GLU A 80 5.30 -6.02 10.28
CA GLU A 80 6.42 -6.77 10.87
C GLU A 80 6.63 -8.12 10.17
N LYS A 81 5.54 -8.78 9.79
CA LYS A 81 5.56 -10.12 9.22
C LYS A 81 5.84 -10.12 7.71
N PHE A 82 5.31 -9.12 6.97
CA PHE A 82 5.30 -9.13 5.51
C PHE A 82 6.08 -7.94 4.93
N PRO A 83 7.31 -8.17 4.42
CA PRO A 83 8.14 -7.11 3.84
C PRO A 83 7.61 -6.56 2.51
N ASN A 84 6.72 -7.28 1.84
CA ASN A 84 6.09 -6.93 0.58
C ASN A 84 4.84 -6.03 0.71
N LEU A 85 4.44 -5.68 1.96
CA LEU A 85 3.29 -4.83 2.24
C LEU A 85 3.73 -3.36 2.39
N TYR A 86 3.11 -2.46 1.63
CA TYR A 86 3.32 -1.02 1.63
C TYR A 86 2.05 -0.30 2.04
N VAL A 87 2.16 0.94 2.51
CA VAL A 87 1.03 1.76 2.95
C VAL A 87 0.98 3.05 2.16
N GLU A 88 -0.18 3.34 1.57
CA GLU A 88 -0.47 4.61 0.92
C GLU A 88 -0.92 5.64 1.97
N THR A 89 -0.40 6.87 1.87
CA THR A 89 -0.45 7.84 2.98
C THR A 89 -1.73 8.67 3.08
N SER A 90 -2.59 8.72 2.07
CA SER A 90 -3.71 9.69 2.00
C SER A 90 -4.68 9.60 3.19
N GLY A 91 -4.94 8.40 3.68
CA GLY A 91 -5.81 8.14 4.83
C GLY A 91 -5.09 8.12 6.19
N TYR A 92 -3.76 8.08 6.23
CA TYR A 92 -2.96 7.86 7.44
C TYR A 92 -2.76 9.14 8.28
N LYS A 93 -3.85 9.75 8.72
CA LYS A 93 -3.92 11.06 9.40
C LYS A 93 -3.84 10.93 10.93
N GLY A 94 -2.73 10.44 11.44
CA GLY A 94 -2.46 10.41 12.89
C GLY A 94 -1.57 11.57 13.33
N PHE A 95 -1.69 11.99 14.60
CA PHE A 95 -0.69 12.88 15.19
C PHE A 95 0.67 12.17 15.14
N ASP A 96 1.67 12.82 14.53
CA ASP A 96 2.99 12.23 14.26
C ASP A 96 3.00 10.86 13.53
N GLY A 97 1.89 10.44 12.97
CA GLY A 97 1.72 9.09 12.42
C GLY A 97 2.78 8.70 11.39
N ILE A 98 3.15 9.63 10.48
CA ILE A 98 4.23 9.40 9.50
C ILE A 98 5.58 9.22 10.18
N SER A 99 5.88 10.08 11.18
CA SER A 99 7.16 10.01 11.92
C SER A 99 7.29 8.71 12.69
N ASP A 100 6.22 8.30 13.38
CA ASP A 100 6.19 7.03 14.13
C ASP A 100 6.29 5.83 13.19
N PHE A 101 5.55 5.85 12.07
CA PHE A 101 5.65 4.79 11.07
C PHE A 101 7.08 4.64 10.54
N CYS A 102 7.72 5.75 10.17
CA CYS A 102 9.11 5.74 9.67
C CYS A 102 10.08 5.18 10.72
N LYS A 103 9.87 5.50 11.99
CA LYS A 103 10.69 4.99 13.10
C LYS A 103 10.60 3.47 13.26
N PHE A 104 9.42 2.88 13.06
CA PHE A 104 9.19 1.43 13.25
C PHE A 104 9.50 0.61 12.00
N PHE A 105 9.12 1.11 10.82
CA PHE A 105 9.14 0.34 9.57
C PHE A 105 10.01 0.95 8.48
N GLY A 106 10.49 2.20 8.66
CA GLY A 106 11.24 2.95 7.66
C GLY A 106 10.35 3.64 6.62
N ALA A 107 10.83 4.76 6.10
CA ALA A 107 10.15 5.57 5.09
C ALA A 107 9.90 4.80 3.76
N HIS A 108 10.73 3.81 3.47
CA HIS A 108 10.64 3.00 2.23
C HIS A 108 9.36 2.17 2.10
N ARG A 109 8.59 2.02 3.17
CA ARG A 109 7.32 1.28 3.20
C ARG A 109 6.10 2.19 2.95
N LEU A 110 6.30 3.51 2.83
CA LEU A 110 5.24 4.49 2.58
C LEU A 110 5.22 4.92 1.12
N ILE A 111 4.03 4.99 0.53
CA ILE A 111 3.77 5.51 -0.81
C ILE A 111 2.89 6.73 -0.70
N PHE A 112 3.31 7.85 -1.30
CA PHE A 112 2.53 9.08 -1.26
C PHE A 112 1.24 8.96 -2.06
N GLY A 113 0.15 9.39 -1.47
CA GLY A 113 -1.13 9.55 -2.13
C GLY A 113 -1.95 10.70 -1.54
N THR A 114 -2.91 11.17 -2.30
CA THR A 114 -3.75 12.32 -1.94
C THR A 114 -5.22 11.97 -1.75
N ALA A 115 -5.66 10.85 -2.31
CA ALA A 115 -7.08 10.48 -2.48
C ALA A 115 -7.93 11.58 -3.14
N MET A 116 -7.31 12.45 -3.97
CA MET A 116 -8.08 13.42 -4.75
C MET A 116 -9.00 12.71 -5.76
N PRO A 117 -10.20 13.25 -6.04
CA PRO A 117 -10.78 14.51 -5.53
C PRO A 117 -11.54 14.37 -4.20
N VAL A 118 -11.59 13.16 -3.60
CA VAL A 118 -12.36 12.90 -2.37
C VAL A 118 -11.77 13.65 -1.17
N LEU A 119 -10.44 13.72 -1.09
CA LEU A 119 -9.72 14.47 -0.05
C LEU A 119 -8.90 15.61 -0.66
N SER A 120 -8.53 16.57 0.19
CA SER A 120 -7.67 17.68 -0.22
C SER A 120 -6.22 17.24 -0.40
N GLY A 121 -5.67 17.43 -1.59
CA GLY A 121 -4.25 17.18 -1.87
C GLY A 121 -3.31 18.03 -1.01
N ALA A 122 -3.71 19.26 -0.66
CA ALA A 122 -2.92 20.14 0.21
C ALA A 122 -2.70 19.52 1.60
N ALA A 123 -3.71 18.84 2.15
CA ALA A 123 -3.58 18.15 3.44
C ALA A 123 -2.54 17.01 3.38
N ALA A 124 -2.55 16.22 2.32
CA ALA A 124 -1.59 15.13 2.11
C ALA A 124 -0.15 15.66 1.98
N VAL A 125 0.05 16.72 1.18
CA VAL A 125 1.36 17.39 1.02
C VAL A 125 1.85 17.95 2.36
N SER A 126 0.97 18.65 3.10
CA SER A 126 1.33 19.21 4.40
C SER A 126 1.72 18.14 5.40
N MET A 127 1.01 17.01 5.42
CA MET A 127 1.31 15.89 6.32
C MET A 127 2.75 15.37 6.15
N ILE A 128 3.24 15.25 4.91
CA ILE A 128 4.62 14.83 4.65
C ILE A 128 5.62 15.96 4.96
N ASN A 129 5.32 17.18 4.52
CA ASN A 129 6.24 18.32 4.71
C ASN A 129 6.50 18.64 6.18
N TYR A 130 5.47 18.52 7.04
CA TYR A 130 5.58 18.80 8.47
C TYR A 130 5.91 17.57 9.34
N ALA A 131 6.01 16.37 8.74
CA ALA A 131 6.47 15.20 9.48
C ALA A 131 7.89 15.39 10.01
N ARG A 132 8.15 14.91 11.22
CA ARG A 132 9.45 14.96 11.89
C ARG A 132 10.37 13.82 11.42
N ILE A 133 10.68 13.84 10.13
CA ILE A 133 11.58 12.92 9.44
C ILE A 133 12.56 13.72 8.58
N SER A 134 13.64 13.11 8.13
CA SER A 134 14.63 13.75 7.28
C SER A 134 14.08 14.14 5.91
N ASP A 135 14.67 15.12 5.25
CA ASP A 135 14.27 15.53 3.90
C ASP A 135 14.44 14.38 2.89
N LYS A 136 15.44 13.52 3.09
CA LYS A 136 15.61 12.30 2.31
C LYS A 136 14.42 11.36 2.45
N GLU A 137 13.93 11.12 3.66
CA GLU A 137 12.75 10.28 3.90
C GLU A 137 11.49 10.90 3.29
N LYS A 138 11.32 12.23 3.37
CA LYS A 138 10.22 12.94 2.70
C LYS A 138 10.24 12.71 1.19
N GLN A 139 11.41 12.82 0.57
CA GLN A 139 11.58 12.59 -0.87
C GLN A 139 11.31 11.13 -1.24
N MET A 140 11.80 10.18 -0.45
CA MET A 140 11.50 8.76 -0.63
C MET A 140 9.99 8.51 -0.66
N ILE A 141 9.25 9.05 0.33
CA ILE A 141 7.80 8.89 0.41
C ILE A 141 7.11 9.58 -0.76
N ALA A 142 7.52 10.80 -1.11
CA ALA A 142 6.87 11.64 -2.11
C ALA A 142 6.94 11.05 -3.54
N SER A 143 8.04 10.38 -3.90
CA SER A 143 8.21 9.85 -5.26
C SER A 143 9.08 8.60 -5.36
N GLU A 144 10.27 8.57 -4.75
CA GLU A 144 11.30 7.56 -5.03
C GLU A 144 10.83 6.13 -4.76
N ASN A 145 10.02 5.91 -3.70
CA ASN A 145 9.52 4.58 -3.38
C ASN A 145 8.63 4.02 -4.50
N LEU A 146 7.69 4.84 -4.99
CA LEU A 146 6.81 4.43 -6.10
C LEU A 146 7.60 4.26 -7.40
N GLU A 147 8.53 5.17 -7.71
CA GLU A 147 9.40 5.08 -8.87
C GLU A 147 10.23 3.78 -8.86
N LYS A 148 10.77 3.42 -7.69
CA LYS A 148 11.49 2.16 -7.50
C LYS A 148 10.63 0.93 -7.77
N LEU A 149 9.39 0.90 -7.24
CA LEU A 149 8.47 -0.21 -7.48
C LEU A 149 8.12 -0.32 -8.96
N ILE A 150 7.78 0.80 -9.62
CA ILE A 150 7.45 0.84 -11.05
C ILE A 150 8.67 0.48 -11.92
N GLY A 151 9.86 0.94 -11.54
CA GLY A 151 11.11 0.62 -12.24
C GLY A 151 11.52 -0.85 -12.14
N GLY A 152 10.99 -1.59 -11.17
CA GLY A 152 11.21 -3.02 -10.99
C GLY A 152 10.30 -3.93 -11.83
N ILE A 153 9.29 -3.36 -12.52
CA ILE A 153 8.32 -4.14 -13.31
C ILE A 153 9.01 -4.83 -14.49
N ARG A 154 8.65 -6.08 -14.70
CA ARG A 154 9.11 -6.93 -15.79
C ARG A 154 7.97 -7.12 -16.79
N TYR A 155 8.20 -6.73 -18.03
CA TYR A 155 7.27 -6.99 -19.14
C TYR A 155 7.90 -8.08 -20.02
N ASP A 156 7.25 -9.23 -20.05
CA ASP A 156 7.58 -10.31 -21.00
C ASP A 156 6.97 -10.03 -22.38
#